data_d767fa3681a370db580dcdd0cf92b36b
#
_entry.id   d767fa3681a370db580dcdd0cf92b36b
#
_cell.length_a   1.000
_cell.length_b   1.000
_cell.length_c   1.000
_cell.angle_alpha   90.00
_cell.angle_beta   90.00
_cell.angle_gamma   90.00
#
_symmetry.space_group_name_H-M   'P 1'
#
loop_
_entity.id
_entity.type
_entity.pdbx_description
1 polymer ?
#
loop_
_entity_poly.entity_id
_entity_poly.type
_entity_poly.pdbx_seq_one_letter_code
_entity_poly.pdbx_strand_id
1 'polypeptide(L)'
;MKRVAFKMYLKPGCENEYAKRHAAIWPELKKQLVEYQGISNYSIFWDKETNVLFAYQECSKDINSQATVDAITRKWWNMMADIMVTNKDYSPVSVPLIEWFHL
;
A
#
# COMPACT_ATOMS: atom_id res chain seq x y z
N MET A 1 14.74 -10.68 6.57
CA MET A 1 13.64 -9.76 6.34
C MET A 1 13.76 -9.14 4.96
N LYS A 2 12.68 -9.12 4.22
CA LYS A 2 12.70 -8.66 2.86
C LYS A 2 12.24 -7.20 2.77
N ARG A 3 13.00 -6.36 2.06
CA ARG A 3 12.59 -4.98 1.79
C ARG A 3 11.85 -4.94 0.47
N VAL A 4 10.70 -4.27 0.45
CA VAL A 4 9.86 -4.18 -0.73
C VAL A 4 9.48 -2.72 -0.92
N ALA A 5 9.65 -2.22 -2.14
CA ALA A 5 9.22 -0.87 -2.46
C ALA A 5 8.44 -0.90 -3.77
N PHE A 6 7.46 -0.03 -3.85
CA PHE A 6 6.61 0.05 -5.04
C PHE A 6 5.98 1.42 -5.13
N LYS A 7 5.47 1.76 -6.30
CA LYS A 7 4.77 3.02 -6.46
C LYS A 7 3.32 2.78 -6.86
N MET A 8 2.47 3.70 -6.44
CA MET A 8 1.05 3.71 -6.74
C MET A 8 0.69 5.10 -7.26
N TYR A 9 -0.54 5.28 -7.68
CA TYR A 9 -0.96 6.52 -8.31
C TYR A 9 -2.20 7.06 -7.64
N LEU A 10 -2.14 8.34 -7.27
CA LEU A 10 -3.22 9.04 -6.61
C LEU A 10 -4.01 9.82 -7.65
N LYS A 11 -5.33 9.92 -7.49
CA LYS A 11 -6.11 10.79 -8.35
C LYS A 11 -5.86 12.25 -8.00
N PRO A 12 -5.93 13.16 -8.97
CA PRO A 12 -5.64 14.57 -8.71
C PRO A 12 -6.51 15.16 -7.61
N GLY A 13 -5.91 15.95 -6.74
CA GLY A 13 -6.62 16.63 -5.66
C GLY A 13 -6.99 15.78 -4.47
N CYS A 14 -6.56 14.52 -4.42
CA CYS A 14 -6.98 13.59 -3.36
C CYS A 14 -5.92 13.36 -2.28
N GLU A 15 -4.84 14.12 -2.29
CA GLU A 15 -3.73 13.89 -1.36
C GLU A 15 -4.13 14.08 0.11
N ASN A 16 -4.94 15.10 0.40
CA ASN A 16 -5.35 15.34 1.79
C ASN A 16 -6.29 14.25 2.29
N GLU A 17 -7.20 13.80 1.45
CA GLU A 17 -8.11 12.73 1.81
C GLU A 17 -7.37 11.41 2.00
N TYR A 18 -6.36 11.14 1.17
CA TYR A 18 -5.53 9.96 1.30
C TYR A 18 -4.82 9.95 2.66
N ALA A 19 -4.19 11.07 3.02
CA ALA A 19 -3.51 11.18 4.31
C ALA A 19 -4.47 11.02 5.47
N LYS A 20 -5.67 11.61 5.36
CA LYS A 20 -6.68 11.53 6.41
C LYS A 20 -7.13 10.09 6.64
N ARG A 21 -7.39 9.35 5.56
CA ARG A 21 -7.84 7.95 5.68
C ARG A 21 -6.77 7.07 6.29
N HIS A 22 -5.50 7.30 5.94
CA HIS A 22 -4.40 6.52 6.51
C HIS A 22 -4.13 6.88 7.97
N ALA A 23 -4.36 8.11 8.37
CA ALA A 23 -4.25 8.48 9.78
C ALA A 23 -5.30 7.76 10.62
N ALA A 24 -6.40 7.35 10.01
CA ALA A 24 -7.47 6.61 10.66
C ALA A 24 -7.53 5.17 10.15
N ILE A 25 -6.38 4.57 9.90
CA ILE A 25 -6.34 3.20 9.40
C ILE A 25 -7.10 2.25 10.33
N TRP A 26 -7.84 1.33 9.73
CA TRP A 26 -8.65 0.40 10.50
C TRP A 26 -7.78 -0.51 11.36
N PRO A 27 -8.13 -0.71 12.64
CA PRO A 27 -7.36 -1.61 13.50
C PRO A 27 -7.27 -3.04 12.94
N GLU A 28 -8.34 -3.52 12.32
CA GLU A 28 -8.35 -4.85 11.72
C GLU A 28 -7.35 -4.95 10.56
N LEU A 29 -7.24 -3.89 9.76
CA LEU A 29 -6.29 -3.87 8.66
C LEU A 29 -4.86 -3.83 9.18
N LYS A 30 -4.60 -3.01 10.19
CA LYS A 30 -3.28 -2.94 10.81
C LYS A 30 -2.87 -4.30 11.35
N LYS A 31 -3.78 -4.99 12.01
CA LYS A 31 -3.52 -6.32 12.54
C LYS A 31 -3.20 -7.30 11.40
N GLN A 32 -3.96 -7.24 10.33
CA GLN A 32 -3.74 -8.09 9.18
C GLN A 32 -2.35 -7.88 8.59
N LEU A 33 -1.94 -6.63 8.42
CA LEU A 33 -0.63 -6.32 7.86
C LEU A 33 0.50 -6.80 8.77
N VAL A 34 0.41 -6.51 10.06
CA VAL A 34 1.49 -6.78 10.99
C VAL A 34 1.55 -8.26 11.37
N GLU A 35 0.43 -8.85 11.78
CA GLU A 35 0.43 -10.19 12.34
C GLU A 35 0.37 -11.28 11.28
N TYR A 36 -0.43 -11.08 10.25
CA TYR A 36 -0.61 -12.14 9.25
C TYR A 36 0.33 -11.99 8.05
N GLN A 37 0.64 -10.78 7.65
CA GLN A 37 1.55 -10.58 6.52
C GLN A 37 2.98 -10.28 6.93
N GLY A 38 3.22 -10.04 8.21
CA GLY A 38 4.57 -9.82 8.71
C GLY A 38 5.18 -8.51 8.25
N ILE A 39 4.36 -7.49 8.01
CA ILE A 39 4.83 -6.21 7.51
C ILE A 39 5.22 -5.31 8.68
N SER A 40 6.36 -4.65 8.54
CA SER A 40 6.83 -3.66 9.50
C SER A 40 7.51 -2.53 8.74
N ASN A 41 7.73 -1.41 9.42
CA ASN A 41 8.39 -0.23 8.85
C ASN A 41 7.78 0.17 7.51
N TYR A 42 6.47 0.15 7.45
CA TYR A 42 5.73 0.50 6.23
C TYR A 42 5.56 2.01 6.19
N SER A 43 6.07 2.63 5.14
CA SER A 43 5.97 4.08 4.94
C SER A 43 5.51 4.37 3.53
N ILE A 44 4.69 5.40 3.38
CA ILE A 44 4.22 5.85 2.08
C ILE A 44 4.57 7.32 1.95
N PHE A 45 5.24 7.67 0.85
CA PHE A 45 5.65 9.03 0.55
C PHE A 45 4.94 9.50 -0.71
N TRP A 46 4.58 10.76 -0.75
CA TRP A 46 3.89 11.35 -1.88
C TRP A 46 4.82 12.30 -2.64
N ASP A 47 4.92 12.10 -3.94
CA ASP A 47 5.66 13.02 -4.80
C ASP A 47 4.68 14.08 -5.29
N LYS A 48 4.85 15.30 -4.82
CA LYS A 48 3.97 16.41 -5.11
C LYS A 48 3.95 16.76 -6.61
N GLU A 49 5.06 16.59 -7.29
CA GLU A 49 5.17 16.96 -8.70
C GLU A 49 4.44 16.01 -9.63
N THR A 50 4.53 14.72 -9.35
CA THR A 50 3.99 13.70 -10.24
C THR A 50 2.73 13.04 -9.71
N ASN A 51 2.36 13.34 -8.47
CA ASN A 51 1.22 12.73 -7.80
C ASN A 51 1.37 11.22 -7.60
N VAL A 52 2.59 10.74 -7.58
CA VAL A 52 2.92 9.34 -7.38
C VAL A 52 3.15 9.08 -5.89
N LEU A 53 2.70 7.92 -5.43
CA LEU A 53 2.94 7.46 -4.08
C LEU A 53 4.08 6.44 -4.10
N PHE A 54 5.08 6.64 -3.25
CA PHE A 54 6.18 5.70 -3.11
C PHE A 54 6.04 4.99 -1.77
N ALA A 55 5.92 3.68 -1.81
CA ALA A 55 5.73 2.87 -0.62
C ALA A 55 6.96 2.03 -0.34
N TYR A 56 7.28 1.86 0.94
CA TYR A 56 8.35 1.00 1.40
C TYR A 56 7.85 0.18 2.58
N GLN A 57 8.19 -1.10 2.59
CA GLN A 57 7.82 -1.96 3.71
C GLN A 57 8.87 -3.06 3.88
N GLU A 58 8.94 -3.59 5.08
CA GLU A 58 9.76 -4.75 5.37
C GLU A 58 8.83 -5.92 5.68
N CYS A 59 9.15 -7.08 5.14
CA CYS A 59 8.30 -8.25 5.30
C CYS A 59 9.11 -9.39 5.91
N SER A 60 8.60 -9.94 7.00
CA SER A 60 9.24 -11.10 7.64
C SER A 60 8.75 -12.42 7.06
N LYS A 61 7.67 -12.39 6.29
CA LYS A 61 7.10 -13.57 5.67
C LYS A 61 7.20 -13.46 4.16
N ASP A 62 7.15 -14.59 3.49
CA ASP A 62 7.12 -14.61 2.05
C ASP A 62 5.69 -14.29 1.59
N ILE A 63 5.48 -13.06 1.12
CA ILE A 63 4.18 -12.63 0.64
C ILE A 63 3.97 -12.94 -0.83
N ASN A 64 4.92 -13.57 -1.44
CA ASN A 64 4.80 -13.98 -2.81
C ASN A 64 3.84 -15.12 -2.98
N SER A 65 3.41 -15.69 -1.91
CA SER A 65 2.45 -16.72 -1.99
C SER A 65 1.23 -16.17 -2.69
N GLN A 66 0.60 -16.95 -3.39
CA GLN A 66 -0.58 -16.61 -4.07
C GLN A 66 -1.71 -16.64 -3.16
N ALA A 67 -1.53 -16.30 -1.95
CA ALA A 67 -2.60 -16.19 -1.00
C ALA A 67 -3.65 -15.25 -1.55
N THR A 68 -4.88 -15.62 -1.44
CA THR A 68 -5.97 -14.75 -1.81
C THR A 68 -5.95 -13.53 -0.90
N VAL A 69 -6.37 -12.42 -1.45
CA VAL A 69 -6.50 -11.20 -0.68
C VAL A 69 -7.59 -11.40 0.36
N ASP A 70 -7.30 -11.06 1.61
CA ASP A 70 -8.28 -11.21 2.67
C ASP A 70 -9.42 -10.19 2.56
N ALA A 71 -10.50 -10.45 3.26
CA ALA A 71 -11.69 -9.63 3.15
C ALA A 71 -11.48 -8.21 3.65
N ILE A 72 -10.65 -8.03 4.67
CA ILE A 72 -10.40 -6.70 5.24
C ILE A 72 -9.62 -5.83 4.25
N THR A 73 -8.59 -6.39 3.63
CA THR A 73 -7.81 -5.67 2.63
C THR A 73 -8.67 -5.30 1.43
N ARG A 74 -9.54 -6.22 1.02
CA ARG A 74 -10.44 -5.95 -0.10
C ARG A 74 -11.42 -4.84 0.21
N LYS A 75 -11.95 -4.79 1.42
CA LYS A 75 -12.83 -3.69 1.86
C LYS A 75 -12.07 -2.36 1.88
N TRP A 76 -10.82 -2.38 2.32
CA TRP A 76 -10.00 -1.19 2.31
C TRP A 76 -9.78 -0.68 0.89
N TRP A 77 -9.45 -1.56 -0.04
CA TRP A 77 -9.29 -1.20 -1.44
C TRP A 77 -10.58 -0.60 -2.01
N ASN A 78 -11.72 -1.20 -1.72
CA ASN A 78 -13.00 -0.68 -2.19
C ASN A 78 -13.25 0.73 -1.67
N MET A 79 -12.92 0.98 -0.41
CA MET A 79 -13.08 2.29 0.20
C MET A 79 -12.11 3.32 -0.42
N MET A 80 -10.91 2.90 -0.77
CA MET A 80 -9.89 3.80 -1.31
C MET A 80 -10.01 4.03 -2.82
N ALA A 81 -10.81 3.25 -3.50
CA ALA A 81 -10.83 3.24 -4.96
C ALA A 81 -11.26 4.58 -5.58
N ASP A 82 -12.03 5.38 -4.86
CA ASP A 82 -12.49 6.66 -5.39
C ASP A 82 -11.38 7.71 -5.45
N ILE A 83 -10.28 7.51 -4.74
CA ILE A 83 -9.18 8.49 -4.73
C ILE A 83 -7.88 7.95 -5.31
N MET A 84 -7.86 6.70 -5.76
CA MET A 84 -6.66 6.08 -6.31
C MET A 84 -6.91 5.53 -7.70
N VAL A 85 -5.85 5.42 -8.49
CA VAL A 85 -5.90 4.68 -9.74
C VAL A 85 -5.88 3.20 -9.40
N THR A 86 -6.90 2.46 -9.85
CA THR A 86 -7.06 1.06 -9.47
C THR A 86 -7.22 0.16 -10.68
N ASN A 87 -7.01 -1.13 -10.44
CA ASN A 87 -7.37 -2.19 -11.37
C ASN A 87 -8.88 -2.44 -11.30
N LYS A 88 -9.39 -3.35 -12.13
CA LYS A 88 -10.82 -3.64 -12.18
C LYS A 88 -11.37 -4.17 -10.86
N ASP A 89 -10.54 -4.85 -10.07
CA ASP A 89 -10.95 -5.40 -8.78
C ASP A 89 -10.74 -4.42 -7.63
N TYR A 90 -10.50 -3.15 -7.95
CA TYR A 90 -10.25 -2.06 -7.00
C TYR A 90 -8.92 -2.15 -6.26
N SER A 91 -8.07 -3.12 -6.59
CA SER A 91 -6.71 -3.11 -6.06
C SER A 91 -5.94 -1.93 -6.65
N PRO A 92 -5.07 -1.29 -5.88
CA PRO A 92 -4.29 -0.18 -6.41
C PRO A 92 -3.39 -0.65 -7.54
N VAL A 93 -3.33 0.13 -8.61
CA VAL A 93 -2.29 -0.10 -9.62
C VAL A 93 -0.97 0.15 -8.94
N SER A 94 -0.08 -0.83 -8.97
CA SER A 94 1.23 -0.68 -8.34
C SER A 94 2.32 -1.18 -9.26
N VAL A 95 3.47 -0.52 -9.18
CA VAL A 95 4.64 -0.88 -9.97
C VAL A 95 5.76 -1.20 -9.01
N PRO A 96 6.29 -2.42 -9.03
CA PRO A 96 7.39 -2.77 -8.12
C PRO A 96 8.64 -1.98 -8.48
N LEU A 97 9.39 -1.60 -7.44
CA LEU A 97 10.66 -0.91 -7.60
C LEU A 97 11.79 -1.90 -7.33
N ILE A 98 12.88 -1.70 -8.03
CA ILE A 98 14.03 -2.59 -7.93
C ILE A 98 15.05 -1.93 -7.01
N GLU A 99 15.45 -2.65 -5.96
CA GLU A 99 16.46 -2.15 -5.04
C GLU A 99 17.83 -2.23 -5.73
N TRP A 100 18.47 -1.08 -5.88
CA TRP A 100 19.78 -1.02 -6.53
C TRP A 100 20.91 -0.89 -5.55
N PHE A 101 20.63 -0.39 -4.35
CA PHE A 101 21.67 -0.17 -3.35
C PHE A 101 21.06 -0.13 -1.96
N HIS A 102 21.76 -0.71 -1.02
CA HIS A 102 21.44 -0.63 0.39
C HIS A 102 22.77 -0.53 1.16
N LEU A 103 22.88 0.51 1.95
CA LEU A 103 24.11 0.74 2.71
C LEU A 103 24.18 -0.16 3.94
#